data_5fd1ffaadf65b87ec5d9c2dd60dfa426
#
_entry.id   5fd1ffaadf65b87ec5d9c2dd60dfa426
#
_cell.length_a   1.000
_cell.length_b   1.000
_cell.length_c   1.000
_cell.angle_alpha   90.00
_cell.angle_beta   90.00
_cell.angle_gamma   90.00
#
_symmetry.space_group_name_H-M   'P 1'
#
loop_
_entity.id
_entity.type
_entity.pdbx_description
1 polymer ?
#
loop_
_entity_poly.entity_id
_entity_poly.type
_entity_poly.pdbx_seq_one_letter_code
_entity_poly.pdbx_strand_id
1 'polypeptide(L)'
;MHSPERGTFNRRSFLQRAALLGVAGAAVPWRALAEEMVTLPFANGERPLVKYPQKRPLIRLTARPPQLETPFSVFNEGIITPNDAFFVRYHLATIPTEIDAETFRVEVKGKVNAPLSLSVADLRKQFEAVEVVAVNQCSGNSRGFFNPRVAGGQLGNGAMGNARWRGVRLKDVLEKAGVAAGAKQVTFNGLDAPVIAQTPDFVKALDIDHALDGGVMLAYEMNGEDLPMLNGYPLRLVVPGFYGTYWVKHLSEITVVDEVFAGFWMGTAYRIPDTAGACVPPGTAAKSTVPIGRFNVRSFITSHADGAMIPAGRETMVRGIAFDGGAGIAEVLLSADGGRIWRAAVLGKDLGNYSFREWTLALTPAAAGPLELKVKATNRLGESQPLEPLWNPPGYMRNVVETVKVTAAA
;
A
#
# COMPACT_ATOMS: atom_id res chain seq x y z
N MET A 1 -19.95 29.57 69.62
CA MET A 1 -19.45 28.33 69.00
C MET A 1 -20.62 27.75 68.18
N HIS A 2 -20.68 28.03 66.89
CA HIS A 2 -21.67 27.45 65.95
C HIS A 2 -20.93 26.70 64.88
N SER A 3 -21.14 25.39 64.77
CA SER A 3 -20.67 24.54 63.69
C SER A 3 -21.61 24.64 62.51
N PRO A 4 -21.13 24.68 61.26
CA PRO A 4 -22.00 24.64 60.11
C PRO A 4 -22.33 23.18 59.68
N GLU A 5 -23.59 22.92 59.48
CA GLU A 5 -24.15 21.67 58.97
C GLU A 5 -23.68 21.36 57.52
N ARG A 6 -23.30 20.12 57.29
CA ARG A 6 -22.96 19.58 55.97
C ARG A 6 -24.25 19.20 55.25
N GLY A 7 -24.60 19.94 54.23
CA GLY A 7 -25.69 19.57 53.33
C GLY A 7 -25.32 18.37 52.47
N THR A 8 -26.07 17.27 52.63
CA THR A 8 -25.97 16.05 51.79
C THR A 8 -26.59 16.30 50.43
N PHE A 9 -25.78 16.25 49.39
CA PHE A 9 -26.26 16.27 48.00
C PHE A 9 -26.97 14.94 47.68
N ASN A 10 -28.29 15.01 47.45
CA ASN A 10 -29.10 13.85 47.13
C ASN A 10 -29.23 13.71 45.58
N ARG A 11 -28.89 12.56 45.02
CA ARG A 11 -28.93 12.23 43.60
C ARG A 11 -30.30 12.47 42.95
N ARG A 12 -31.38 12.39 43.72
CA ARG A 12 -32.75 12.65 43.26
C ARG A 12 -33.04 14.12 42.91
N SER A 13 -32.45 15.06 43.63
CA SER A 13 -32.60 16.50 43.34
C SER A 13 -31.82 16.97 42.15
N PHE A 14 -30.72 16.29 41.77
CA PHE A 14 -29.98 16.57 40.55
C PHE A 14 -30.77 16.14 39.29
N LEU A 15 -31.40 14.97 39.31
CA LEU A 15 -32.21 14.47 38.17
C LEU A 15 -33.49 15.28 37.98
N GLN A 16 -34.10 15.81 39.02
CA GLN A 16 -35.30 16.64 38.92
C GLN A 16 -35.04 18.06 38.37
N ARG A 17 -33.82 18.60 38.57
CA ARG A 17 -33.43 19.91 38.01
C ARG A 17 -32.93 19.80 36.57
N ALA A 18 -32.45 18.64 36.13
CA ALA A 18 -32.10 18.36 34.75
C ALA A 18 -33.29 18.19 33.82
N ALA A 19 -34.46 17.82 34.37
CA ALA A 19 -35.70 17.62 33.61
C ALA A 19 -36.48 18.92 33.30
N LEU A 20 -36.13 20.06 33.90
CA LEU A 20 -36.84 21.34 33.75
C LEU A 20 -36.11 22.35 32.82
N LEU A 21 -34.95 22.02 32.27
CA LEU A 21 -34.19 22.83 31.29
C LEU A 21 -34.20 22.22 29.88
N GLY A 22 -35.04 21.29 29.62
CA GLY A 22 -35.06 20.49 28.39
C GLY A 22 -36.22 20.73 27.44
N VAL A 23 -36.71 21.95 27.22
CA VAL A 23 -37.70 22.21 26.13
C VAL A 23 -37.45 23.60 25.56
N ALA A 24 -36.50 23.71 24.66
CA ALA A 24 -36.43 24.60 23.50
C ALA A 24 -35.06 24.43 22.78
N GLY A 25 -34.62 23.21 22.56
CA GLY A 25 -33.60 22.91 21.58
C GLY A 25 -34.29 22.25 20.40
N ALA A 26 -34.35 22.95 19.26
CA ALA A 26 -34.76 22.33 18.02
C ALA A 26 -34.00 20.99 17.87
N ALA A 27 -34.71 19.88 17.82
CA ALA A 27 -34.15 18.61 17.44
C ALA A 27 -33.61 18.75 16.03
N VAL A 28 -32.33 19.12 15.90
CA VAL A 28 -31.61 18.88 14.68
C VAL A 28 -31.64 17.36 14.53
N PRO A 29 -32.33 16.82 13.52
CA PRO A 29 -32.27 15.37 13.31
C PRO A 29 -30.79 15.08 13.11
N TRP A 30 -30.22 14.30 14.01
CA TRP A 30 -28.94 13.67 13.79
C TRP A 30 -29.19 12.70 12.63
N ARG A 31 -29.16 13.23 11.42
CA ARG A 31 -28.93 12.42 10.24
C ARG A 31 -27.56 11.82 10.50
N ALA A 32 -27.52 10.60 10.98
CA ALA A 32 -26.38 9.73 10.76
C ALA A 32 -26.14 9.85 9.27
N LEU A 33 -25.06 10.57 8.89
CA LEU A 33 -24.57 10.56 7.51
C LEU A 33 -24.38 9.07 7.25
N ALA A 34 -25.25 8.49 6.42
CA ALA A 34 -25.10 7.11 6.03
C ALA A 34 -23.68 7.01 5.47
N GLU A 35 -22.83 6.24 6.14
CA GLU A 35 -21.46 6.01 5.67
C GLU A 35 -21.58 5.46 4.25
N GLU A 36 -20.95 6.09 3.29
CA GLU A 36 -20.91 5.59 1.93
C GLU A 36 -20.24 4.21 1.96
N MET A 37 -20.91 3.20 1.42
CA MET A 37 -20.47 1.82 1.46
C MET A 37 -19.91 1.41 0.10
N VAL A 38 -18.84 0.63 0.11
CA VAL A 38 -18.24 0.02 -1.07
C VAL A 38 -18.37 -1.49 -0.95
N THR A 39 -18.95 -2.14 -1.96
CA THR A 39 -19.02 -3.59 -2.05
C THR A 39 -17.67 -4.14 -2.53
N LEU A 40 -17.06 -4.99 -1.74
CA LEU A 40 -15.85 -5.70 -2.12
C LEU A 40 -16.18 -6.93 -3.00
N PRO A 41 -15.24 -7.37 -3.86
CA PRO A 41 -15.48 -8.50 -4.75
C PRO A 41 -15.78 -9.79 -3.98
N PHE A 42 -16.56 -10.67 -4.61
CA PHE A 42 -17.00 -11.97 -4.07
C PHE A 42 -17.73 -11.83 -2.72
N ALA A 43 -17.60 -12.80 -1.83
CA ALA A 43 -18.20 -12.82 -0.50
C ALA A 43 -17.41 -11.98 0.54
N ASN A 44 -16.73 -10.92 0.12
CA ASN A 44 -15.95 -10.06 1.02
C ASN A 44 -16.78 -8.96 1.69
N GLY A 45 -18.03 -8.79 1.24
CA GLY A 45 -19.03 -7.92 1.83
C GLY A 45 -18.80 -6.43 1.58
N GLU A 46 -19.57 -5.62 2.30
CA GLU A 46 -19.50 -4.17 2.22
C GLU A 46 -18.50 -3.59 3.22
N ARG A 47 -17.91 -2.44 2.85
CA ARG A 47 -16.98 -1.69 3.70
C ARG A 47 -17.29 -0.20 3.63
N PRO A 48 -17.25 0.51 4.77
CA PRO A 48 -17.47 1.94 4.78
C PRO A 48 -16.28 2.71 4.20
N LEU A 49 -16.58 3.80 3.51
CA LEU A 49 -15.63 4.87 3.25
C LEU A 49 -15.47 5.69 4.52
N VAL A 50 -14.24 5.81 5.02
CA VAL A 50 -13.95 6.55 6.25
C VAL A 50 -12.88 7.60 6.01
N LYS A 51 -13.03 8.75 6.68
CA LYS A 51 -12.07 9.84 6.65
C LYS A 51 -11.17 9.76 7.89
N TYR A 52 -9.86 9.71 7.67
CA TYR A 52 -8.83 9.81 8.71
C TYR A 52 -8.15 11.18 8.64
N PRO A 53 -7.42 11.61 9.67
CA PRO A 53 -6.60 12.81 9.59
C PRO A 53 -5.69 12.77 8.35
N GLN A 54 -5.59 13.88 7.63
CA GLN A 54 -4.82 14.01 6.39
C GLN A 54 -5.23 13.04 5.25
N LYS A 55 -6.41 12.41 5.33
CA LYS A 55 -6.94 11.52 4.30
C LYS A 55 -8.32 11.95 3.84
N ARG A 56 -8.57 11.88 2.51
CA ARG A 56 -9.93 11.85 1.96
C ARG A 56 -10.60 10.52 2.34
N PRO A 57 -11.90 10.33 2.07
CA PRO A 57 -12.53 9.04 2.32
C PRO A 57 -11.82 7.89 1.62
N LEU A 58 -11.39 6.88 2.41
CA LEU A 58 -10.76 5.64 1.95
C LEU A 58 -11.61 4.45 2.40
N ILE A 59 -11.47 3.31 1.70
CA ILE A 59 -12.18 2.08 2.01
C ILE A 59 -11.55 1.47 3.27
N ARG A 60 -12.32 1.33 4.36
CA ARG A 60 -11.86 0.75 5.60
C ARG A 60 -12.00 -0.77 5.61
N LEU A 61 -10.90 -1.50 5.62
CA LEU A 61 -10.92 -2.94 5.88
C LEU A 61 -10.88 -3.26 7.37
N THR A 62 -9.99 -2.59 8.11
CA THR A 62 -9.90 -2.68 9.57
C THR A 62 -9.59 -1.30 10.16
N ALA A 63 -10.07 -1.07 11.38
CA ALA A 63 -9.83 0.17 12.10
C ALA A 63 -8.53 0.12 12.93
N ARG A 64 -8.17 -1.05 13.46
CA ARG A 64 -7.01 -1.21 14.33
C ARG A 64 -6.36 -2.59 14.17
N PRO A 65 -5.14 -2.71 13.64
CA PRO A 65 -4.39 -1.64 12.97
C PRO A 65 -5.15 -1.11 11.75
N PRO A 66 -4.98 0.17 11.37
CA PRO A 66 -5.68 0.72 10.23
C PRO A 66 -5.22 0.05 8.94
N GLN A 67 -6.19 -0.44 8.18
CA GLN A 67 -6.02 -0.93 6.82
C GLN A 67 -7.05 -0.20 5.97
N LEU A 68 -6.55 0.76 5.18
CA LEU A 68 -7.36 1.64 4.35
C LEU A 68 -6.92 1.45 2.91
N GLU A 69 -7.88 1.20 2.04
CA GLU A 69 -7.65 0.99 0.61
C GLU A 69 -8.07 2.24 -0.17
N THR A 70 -7.26 2.65 -1.13
CA THR A 70 -7.56 3.72 -2.07
C THR A 70 -8.76 3.32 -2.92
N PRO A 71 -9.83 4.13 -3.02
CA PRO A 71 -10.88 3.91 -3.99
C PRO A 71 -10.30 3.84 -5.40
N PHE A 72 -10.67 2.81 -6.18
CA PHE A 72 -9.98 2.50 -7.43
C PHE A 72 -10.10 3.61 -8.49
N SER A 73 -11.15 4.41 -8.42
CA SER A 73 -11.36 5.59 -9.28
C SER A 73 -10.26 6.65 -9.18
N VAL A 74 -9.56 6.72 -8.03
CA VAL A 74 -8.45 7.66 -7.81
C VAL A 74 -7.31 7.44 -8.82
N PHE A 75 -7.08 6.20 -9.27
CA PHE A 75 -6.05 5.91 -10.27
C PHE A 75 -6.38 6.45 -11.67
N ASN A 76 -7.55 7.04 -11.85
CA ASN A 76 -7.94 7.75 -13.06
C ASN A 76 -7.78 9.30 -12.94
N GLU A 77 -7.42 9.80 -11.76
CA GLU A 77 -7.15 11.24 -11.53
C GLU A 77 -5.77 11.65 -12.07
N GLY A 78 -4.84 10.71 -12.19
CA GLY A 78 -3.48 10.94 -12.72
C GLY A 78 -2.50 9.86 -12.31
N ILE A 79 -1.29 9.95 -12.87
CA ILE A 79 -0.24 8.94 -12.68
C ILE A 79 0.33 8.95 -11.24
N ILE A 80 0.29 10.09 -10.55
CA ILE A 80 0.72 10.26 -9.16
C ILE A 80 -0.50 10.17 -8.26
N THR A 81 -0.48 9.24 -7.32
CA THR A 81 -1.54 9.09 -6.32
C THR A 81 -1.42 10.21 -5.28
N PRO A 82 -2.45 11.05 -5.06
CA PRO A 82 -2.41 12.12 -4.07
C PRO A 82 -2.12 11.59 -2.65
N ASN A 83 -1.41 12.38 -1.83
CA ASN A 83 -1.05 12.00 -0.46
C ASN A 83 -2.27 11.66 0.40
N ASP A 84 -3.35 12.39 0.26
CA ASP A 84 -4.59 12.17 0.98
C ASP A 84 -5.38 10.94 0.50
N ALA A 85 -5.13 10.44 -0.71
CA ALA A 85 -5.74 9.25 -1.29
C ALA A 85 -4.87 7.99 -1.15
N PHE A 86 -3.61 8.12 -0.74
CA PHE A 86 -2.68 7.01 -0.69
C PHE A 86 -3.08 6.00 0.39
N PHE A 87 -3.10 4.72 0.07
CA PHE A 87 -3.50 3.63 0.97
C PHE A 87 -2.69 3.57 2.27
N VAL A 88 -3.26 2.97 3.30
CA VAL A 88 -2.64 2.80 4.62
C VAL A 88 -2.66 1.34 5.02
N ARG A 89 -1.52 0.82 5.44
CA ARG A 89 -1.39 -0.55 5.93
C ARG A 89 -0.42 -0.64 7.10
N TYR A 90 -0.93 -0.97 8.29
CA TYR A 90 -0.13 -1.30 9.47
C TYR A 90 -0.29 -2.76 9.85
N HIS A 91 0.74 -3.31 10.49
CA HIS A 91 0.76 -4.67 11.02
C HIS A 91 0.45 -4.69 12.52
N LEU A 92 1.01 -3.73 13.23
CA LEU A 92 0.86 -3.58 14.67
C LEU A 92 -0.21 -2.54 14.99
N ALA A 93 -0.91 -2.75 16.11
CA ALA A 93 -2.04 -1.90 16.49
C ALA A 93 -1.64 -0.65 17.27
N THR A 94 -0.46 -0.64 17.88
CA THR A 94 0.11 0.55 18.51
C THR A 94 0.94 1.29 17.48
N ILE A 95 0.39 2.38 16.97
CA ILE A 95 1.06 3.26 15.99
C ILE A 95 1.23 4.64 16.61
N PRO A 96 2.30 5.38 16.28
CA PRO A 96 2.46 6.75 16.75
C PRO A 96 1.34 7.62 16.17
N THR A 97 0.74 8.44 17.03
CA THR A 97 -0.27 9.44 16.65
C THR A 97 0.32 10.84 16.51
N GLU A 98 1.47 11.05 17.16
CA GLU A 98 2.24 12.28 17.12
C GLU A 98 3.73 11.93 17.20
N ILE A 99 4.56 12.61 16.43
CA ILE A 99 6.04 12.48 16.46
C ILE A 99 6.61 13.88 16.34
N ASP A 100 7.43 14.24 17.32
CA ASP A 100 8.23 15.47 17.28
C ASP A 100 9.47 15.25 16.40
N ALA A 101 9.50 15.88 15.23
CA ALA A 101 10.59 15.74 14.27
C ALA A 101 11.94 16.30 14.78
N GLU A 102 11.92 17.26 15.72
CA GLU A 102 13.15 17.84 16.29
C GLU A 102 13.88 16.83 17.19
N THR A 103 13.13 16.03 17.92
CA THR A 103 13.68 15.00 18.82
C THR A 103 13.79 13.63 18.16
N PHE A 104 13.11 13.41 17.04
CA PHE A 104 13.17 12.14 16.31
C PHE A 104 14.59 11.82 15.84
N ARG A 105 15.00 10.55 16.00
CA ARG A 105 16.28 10.03 15.51
C ARG A 105 16.09 8.68 14.84
N VAL A 106 16.89 8.45 13.80
CA VAL A 106 17.12 7.13 13.25
C VAL A 106 18.50 6.65 13.68
N GLU A 107 18.54 5.50 14.33
CA GLU A 107 19.77 4.88 14.84
C GLU A 107 20.31 3.90 13.78
N VAL A 108 21.61 4.02 13.45
CA VAL A 108 22.33 3.07 12.59
C VAL A 108 23.36 2.36 13.45
N LYS A 109 23.23 1.05 13.59
CA LYS A 109 24.02 0.27 14.55
C LYS A 109 24.30 -1.16 14.08
N GLY A 110 24.83 -1.98 14.98
CA GLY A 110 25.19 -3.37 14.74
C GLY A 110 26.58 -3.50 14.13
N LYS A 111 26.74 -4.22 13.04
CA LYS A 111 28.04 -4.51 12.42
C LYS A 111 28.54 -3.33 11.55
N VAL A 112 28.77 -2.19 12.21
CA VAL A 112 29.29 -0.95 11.63
C VAL A 112 30.49 -0.44 12.45
N ASN A 113 31.38 0.31 11.80
CA ASN A 113 32.59 0.86 12.43
C ASN A 113 32.28 2.07 13.34
N ALA A 114 31.28 2.89 12.92
CA ALA A 114 30.86 4.10 13.61
C ALA A 114 29.31 4.16 13.64
N PRO A 115 28.64 3.74 14.74
CA PRO A 115 27.22 3.91 14.90
C PRO A 115 26.79 5.37 14.71
N LEU A 116 25.63 5.60 14.09
CA LEU A 116 25.09 6.94 13.82
C LEU A 116 23.73 7.10 14.51
N SER A 117 23.48 8.32 14.97
CA SER A 117 22.16 8.79 15.44
C SER A 117 21.83 10.06 14.67
N LEU A 118 20.88 10.00 13.74
CA LEU A 118 20.63 11.05 12.76
C LEU A 118 19.20 11.58 12.89
N SER A 119 19.07 12.90 12.97
CA SER A 119 17.80 13.59 12.77
C SER A 119 17.44 13.68 11.28
N VAL A 120 16.21 14.03 10.95
CA VAL A 120 15.82 14.35 9.55
C VAL A 120 16.62 15.56 9.04
N ALA A 121 16.90 16.54 9.90
CA ALA A 121 17.75 17.69 9.54
C ALA A 121 19.19 17.25 9.21
N ASP A 122 19.75 16.30 9.96
CA ASP A 122 21.08 15.73 9.66
C ASP A 122 21.07 15.00 8.31
N LEU A 123 20.04 14.22 8.02
CA LEU A 123 19.90 13.56 6.71
C LEU A 123 19.88 14.59 5.58
N ARG A 124 19.08 15.64 5.71
CA ARG A 124 18.99 16.73 4.70
C ARG A 124 20.29 17.48 4.51
N LYS A 125 21.10 17.64 5.58
CA LYS A 125 22.33 18.44 5.57
C LYS A 125 23.57 17.65 5.14
N GLN A 126 23.65 16.38 5.52
CA GLN A 126 24.88 15.59 5.43
C GLN A 126 24.94 14.68 4.20
N PHE A 127 23.82 14.46 3.51
CA PHE A 127 23.73 13.53 2.38
C PHE A 127 23.08 14.21 1.17
N GLU A 128 23.39 13.70 -0.02
CA GLU A 128 22.76 14.12 -1.25
C GLU A 128 21.28 13.73 -1.26
N ALA A 129 20.41 14.71 -1.52
CA ALA A 129 18.99 14.44 -1.71
C ALA A 129 18.74 13.79 -3.08
N VAL A 130 18.03 12.67 -3.09
CA VAL A 130 17.62 11.96 -4.31
C VAL A 130 16.10 11.85 -4.38
N GLU A 131 15.59 11.67 -5.60
CA GLU A 131 14.17 11.53 -5.83
C GLU A 131 13.91 10.32 -6.74
N VAL A 132 12.84 9.57 -6.44
CA VAL A 132 12.35 8.48 -7.29
C VAL A 132 10.82 8.50 -7.34
N VAL A 133 10.26 8.25 -8.52
CA VAL A 133 8.84 7.94 -8.65
C VAL A 133 8.68 6.43 -8.58
N ALA A 134 7.99 5.94 -7.57
CA ALA A 134 7.88 4.52 -7.35
C ALA A 134 6.52 4.12 -6.76
N VAL A 135 6.04 2.97 -7.23
CA VAL A 135 4.85 2.30 -6.73
C VAL A 135 5.16 1.65 -5.39
N ASN A 136 4.31 1.90 -4.39
CA ASN A 136 4.21 1.08 -3.20
C ASN A 136 2.96 0.22 -3.32
N GLN A 137 3.10 -1.10 -3.26
CA GLN A 137 2.00 -2.05 -3.35
C GLN A 137 2.04 -3.03 -2.18
N CYS A 138 0.92 -3.19 -1.47
CA CYS A 138 0.78 -4.23 -0.44
C CYS A 138 0.93 -5.63 -1.06
N SER A 139 1.64 -6.54 -0.39
CA SER A 139 1.79 -7.94 -0.82
C SER A 139 0.46 -8.65 -1.04
N GLY A 140 -0.55 -8.27 -0.25
CA GLY A 140 -1.91 -8.81 -0.31
C GLY A 140 -2.87 -8.00 -1.19
N ASN A 141 -2.39 -7.05 -1.99
CA ASN A 141 -3.26 -6.34 -2.93
C ASN A 141 -3.96 -7.34 -3.84
N SER A 142 -5.28 -7.22 -3.98
CA SER A 142 -6.14 -8.17 -4.73
C SER A 142 -6.33 -9.55 -4.07
N ARG A 143 -6.02 -9.71 -2.77
CA ARG A 143 -6.25 -10.99 -2.08
C ARG A 143 -7.73 -11.40 -2.11
N GLY A 144 -8.66 -10.45 -2.09
CA GLY A 144 -10.08 -10.69 -2.17
C GLY A 144 -10.54 -11.46 -3.42
N PHE A 145 -9.70 -11.50 -4.47
CA PHE A 145 -9.98 -12.21 -5.72
C PHE A 145 -9.39 -13.64 -5.79
N PHE A 146 -8.75 -14.12 -4.73
CA PHE A 146 -8.27 -15.50 -4.71
C PHE A 146 -9.43 -16.49 -4.59
N ASN A 147 -9.43 -17.50 -5.45
CA ASN A 147 -10.39 -18.61 -5.41
C ASN A 147 -9.65 -19.94 -5.61
N PRO A 148 -9.70 -20.87 -4.63
CA PRO A 148 -10.35 -20.77 -3.31
C PRO A 148 -9.83 -19.58 -2.48
N ARG A 149 -10.72 -19.04 -1.63
CA ARG A 149 -10.41 -17.93 -0.73
C ARG A 149 -9.29 -18.31 0.24
N VAL A 150 -8.39 -17.36 0.51
CA VAL A 150 -7.28 -17.50 1.45
C VAL A 150 -7.47 -16.59 2.66
N ALA A 151 -6.80 -16.91 3.77
CA ALA A 151 -6.85 -16.11 4.99
C ALA A 151 -6.16 -14.74 4.82
N GLY A 152 -6.48 -13.81 5.73
CA GLY A 152 -5.91 -12.47 5.79
C GLY A 152 -6.85 -11.37 5.30
N GLY A 153 -6.39 -10.13 5.30
CA GLY A 153 -7.16 -8.97 4.86
C GLY A 153 -7.59 -9.11 3.40
N GLN A 154 -8.89 -9.08 3.16
CA GLN A 154 -9.50 -9.27 1.84
C GLN A 154 -9.47 -7.94 1.07
N LEU A 155 -8.30 -7.55 0.61
CA LEU A 155 -8.09 -6.35 -0.18
C LEU A 155 -8.67 -6.51 -1.59
N GLY A 156 -9.22 -5.43 -2.12
CA GLY A 156 -9.48 -5.26 -3.55
C GLY A 156 -8.19 -4.88 -4.30
N ASN A 157 -8.29 -3.98 -5.26
CA ASN A 157 -7.16 -3.57 -6.10
C ASN A 157 -6.52 -2.24 -5.67
N GLY A 158 -6.99 -1.58 -4.60
CA GLY A 158 -6.58 -0.24 -4.19
C GLY A 158 -5.49 -0.18 -3.12
N ALA A 159 -4.94 -1.32 -2.67
CA ALA A 159 -3.85 -1.32 -1.70
C ALA A 159 -2.49 -1.08 -2.39
N MET A 160 -2.43 -0.02 -3.20
CA MET A 160 -1.27 0.45 -3.93
C MET A 160 -1.33 1.96 -4.13
N GLY A 161 -0.24 2.56 -4.54
CA GLY A 161 -0.16 3.95 -4.96
C GLY A 161 1.20 4.26 -5.54
N ASN A 162 1.26 5.22 -6.45
CA ASN A 162 2.47 5.71 -7.10
C ASN A 162 2.77 7.11 -6.59
N ALA A 163 3.94 7.34 -6.04
CA ALA A 163 4.30 8.65 -5.51
C ALA A 163 5.76 9.00 -5.85
N ARG A 164 6.02 10.30 -5.77
CA ARG A 164 7.35 10.88 -5.84
C ARG A 164 7.94 10.89 -4.43
N TRP A 165 8.97 10.11 -4.22
CA TRP A 165 9.65 9.98 -2.94
C TRP A 165 10.95 10.76 -2.98
N ARG A 166 11.21 11.58 -1.97
CA ARG A 166 12.47 12.32 -1.82
C ARG A 166 13.09 12.01 -0.48
N GLY A 167 14.40 11.81 -0.49
CA GLY A 167 15.18 11.43 0.68
C GLY A 167 16.66 11.29 0.37
N VAL A 168 17.32 10.39 1.07
CA VAL A 168 18.75 10.08 0.88
C VAL A 168 18.91 8.59 0.58
N ARG A 169 19.98 8.20 -0.12
CA ARG A 169 20.26 6.79 -0.37
C ARG A 169 20.63 6.08 0.92
N LEU A 170 20.07 4.91 1.15
CA LEU A 170 20.49 4.05 2.28
C LEU A 170 21.97 3.72 2.21
N LYS A 171 22.47 3.45 1.00
CA LYS A 171 23.88 3.17 0.74
C LYS A 171 24.80 4.24 1.34
N ASP A 172 24.53 5.52 1.09
CA ASP A 172 25.37 6.63 1.55
C ASP A 172 25.42 6.69 3.08
N VAL A 173 24.28 6.40 3.73
CA VAL A 173 24.19 6.35 5.20
C VAL A 173 24.98 5.16 5.76
N LEU A 174 24.87 3.99 5.14
CA LEU A 174 25.62 2.79 5.54
C LEU A 174 27.13 2.95 5.28
N GLU A 175 27.54 3.56 4.19
CA GLU A 175 28.96 3.88 3.90
C GLU A 175 29.52 4.83 4.95
N LYS A 176 28.76 5.86 5.36
CA LYS A 176 29.17 6.76 6.45
C LYS A 176 29.31 6.05 7.79
N ALA A 177 28.46 5.09 8.10
CA ALA A 177 28.56 4.23 9.28
C ALA A 177 29.75 3.25 9.19
N GLY A 178 30.21 2.95 7.98
CA GLY A 178 31.26 1.99 7.70
C GLY A 178 30.86 0.56 8.00
N VAL A 179 30.18 -0.09 7.04
CA VAL A 179 29.76 -1.49 7.17
C VAL A 179 30.98 -2.38 7.38
N ALA A 180 30.99 -3.14 8.48
CA ALA A 180 32.08 -4.03 8.83
C ALA A 180 32.09 -5.32 8.02
N ALA A 181 33.22 -5.95 7.84
CA ALA A 181 33.36 -7.20 7.12
C ALA A 181 32.50 -8.32 7.72
N GLY A 182 31.94 -9.16 6.84
CA GLY A 182 31.06 -10.26 7.22
C GLY A 182 29.61 -9.86 7.45
N ALA A 183 29.21 -8.61 7.22
CA ALA A 183 27.81 -8.21 7.19
C ALA A 183 27.05 -9.00 6.12
N LYS A 184 25.87 -9.50 6.45
CA LYS A 184 25.02 -10.28 5.53
C LYS A 184 23.72 -9.59 5.19
N GLN A 185 23.09 -8.96 6.19
CA GLN A 185 21.80 -8.28 6.03
C GLN A 185 21.76 -6.97 6.82
N VAL A 186 20.78 -6.15 6.48
CA VAL A 186 20.40 -4.95 7.23
C VAL A 186 18.96 -5.13 7.65
N THR A 187 18.67 -4.99 8.95
CA THR A 187 17.31 -5.01 9.49
C THR A 187 16.79 -3.59 9.72
N PHE A 188 15.49 -3.43 9.61
CA PHE A 188 14.79 -2.15 9.72
C PHE A 188 13.62 -2.28 10.67
N ASN A 189 13.52 -1.37 11.63
CA ASN A 189 12.43 -1.26 12.59
C ASN A 189 11.86 0.17 12.61
N GLY A 190 10.57 0.29 12.92
CA GLY A 190 9.85 1.56 13.05
C GLY A 190 9.37 1.79 14.48
N LEU A 191 8.59 2.87 14.66
CA LEU A 191 8.00 3.23 15.96
C LEU A 191 6.66 2.56 16.24
N ASP A 192 6.08 1.80 15.30
CA ASP A 192 4.90 0.99 15.59
C ASP A 192 5.32 -0.21 16.45
N ALA A 193 4.50 -0.52 17.45
CA ALA A 193 4.86 -1.47 18.49
C ALA A 193 3.77 -2.54 18.70
N PRO A 194 4.15 -3.74 19.16
CA PRO A 194 3.21 -4.76 19.57
C PRO A 194 2.39 -4.32 20.80
N VAL A 195 1.14 -4.78 20.88
CA VAL A 195 0.25 -4.51 22.03
C VAL A 195 0.65 -5.33 23.26
N ILE A 196 1.19 -6.53 23.03
CA ILE A 196 1.65 -7.46 24.06
C ILE A 196 3.02 -8.03 23.67
N ALA A 197 3.83 -8.38 24.65
CA ALA A 197 5.21 -8.85 24.42
C ALA A 197 5.34 -10.11 23.54
N GLN A 198 4.29 -10.93 23.47
CA GLN A 198 4.28 -12.14 22.64
C GLN A 198 4.03 -11.87 21.15
N THR A 199 3.52 -10.69 20.80
CA THR A 199 3.36 -10.30 19.39
C THR A 199 4.71 -9.91 18.81
N PRO A 200 5.17 -10.53 17.72
CA PRO A 200 6.44 -10.17 17.10
C PRO A 200 6.45 -8.73 16.60
N ASP A 201 7.48 -7.98 16.96
CA ASP A 201 7.72 -6.64 16.44
C ASP A 201 7.93 -6.65 14.92
N PHE A 202 7.53 -5.57 14.23
CA PHE A 202 7.53 -5.52 12.76
C PHE A 202 8.91 -5.15 12.21
N VAL A 203 9.82 -6.11 12.22
CA VAL A 203 11.17 -5.96 11.67
C VAL A 203 11.28 -6.63 10.31
N LYS A 204 11.85 -5.93 9.33
CA LYS A 204 12.15 -6.43 7.99
C LYS A 204 13.65 -6.41 7.74
N ALA A 205 14.12 -7.24 6.81
CA ALA A 205 15.53 -7.31 6.44
C ALA A 205 15.72 -7.26 4.91
N LEU A 206 16.82 -6.67 4.47
CA LEU A 206 17.33 -6.76 3.11
C LEU A 206 18.73 -7.36 3.14
N ASP A 207 19.08 -8.10 2.10
CA ASP A 207 20.46 -8.55 1.90
C ASP A 207 21.38 -7.35 1.75
N ILE A 208 22.61 -7.47 2.22
CA ILE A 208 23.58 -6.36 2.27
C ILE A 208 23.85 -5.78 0.88
N ASP A 209 23.93 -6.63 -0.14
CA ASP A 209 24.17 -6.20 -1.52
C ASP A 209 23.03 -5.32 -2.04
N HIS A 210 21.78 -5.68 -1.73
CA HIS A 210 20.60 -4.86 -2.10
C HIS A 210 20.56 -3.55 -1.28
N ALA A 211 20.91 -3.58 0.00
CA ALA A 211 20.96 -2.38 0.83
C ALA A 211 22.02 -1.37 0.33
N LEU A 212 23.07 -1.86 -0.35
CA LEU A 212 24.19 -1.08 -0.88
C LEU A 212 24.11 -0.82 -2.39
N ASP A 213 23.08 -1.27 -3.11
CA ASP A 213 22.96 -1.09 -4.56
C ASP A 213 22.63 0.35 -5.01
N GLY A 214 22.28 1.22 -4.05
CA GLY A 214 21.91 2.63 -4.28
C GLY A 214 20.45 2.86 -4.68
N GLY A 215 19.65 1.81 -4.83
CA GLY A 215 18.22 1.91 -5.16
C GLY A 215 17.31 2.14 -3.94
N VAL A 216 17.75 1.69 -2.77
CA VAL A 216 16.99 1.83 -1.51
C VAL A 216 17.24 3.21 -0.90
N MET A 217 16.18 3.85 -0.38
CA MET A 217 16.28 5.19 0.17
C MET A 217 15.55 5.36 1.51
N LEU A 218 15.98 6.33 2.29
CA LEU A 218 15.35 6.87 3.48
C LEU A 218 14.60 8.13 3.06
N ALA A 219 13.27 8.00 2.88
CA ALA A 219 12.45 9.11 2.39
C ALA A 219 11.87 9.93 3.55
N TYR A 220 11.94 11.24 3.42
CA TYR A 220 11.35 12.22 4.33
C TYR A 220 10.30 13.11 3.66
N GLU A 221 10.11 13.02 2.32
CA GLU A 221 9.05 13.71 1.58
C GLU A 221 8.32 12.75 0.64
N MET A 222 7.06 13.07 0.39
CA MET A 222 6.17 12.37 -0.53
C MET A 222 5.38 13.39 -1.35
N ASN A 223 5.53 13.35 -2.68
CA ASN A 223 4.87 14.28 -3.62
C ASN A 223 5.20 15.76 -3.37
N GLY A 224 6.41 16.08 -2.87
CA GLY A 224 6.86 17.45 -2.62
C GLY A 224 6.45 18.02 -1.27
N GLU A 225 5.86 17.22 -0.39
CA GLU A 225 5.44 17.59 0.96
C GLU A 225 6.08 16.62 1.98
N ASP A 226 6.08 16.98 3.26
CA ASP A 226 6.43 16.04 4.32
C ASP A 226 5.53 14.81 4.25
N LEU A 227 6.05 13.66 4.65
CA LEU A 227 5.27 12.42 4.70
C LEU A 227 4.00 12.60 5.55
N PRO A 228 2.80 12.20 5.07
CA PRO A 228 1.66 12.11 5.97
C PRO A 228 1.94 11.15 7.13
N MET A 229 1.39 11.43 8.33
CA MET A 229 1.61 10.59 9.52
C MET A 229 1.36 9.11 9.23
N LEU A 230 0.21 8.76 8.66
CA LEU A 230 -0.15 7.37 8.35
C LEU A 230 0.67 6.75 7.20
N ASN A 231 1.46 7.53 6.48
CA ASN A 231 2.38 7.05 5.45
C ASN A 231 3.85 7.03 5.90
N GLY A 232 4.13 7.29 7.18
CA GLY A 232 5.43 7.05 7.80
C GLY A 232 6.23 8.27 8.20
N TYR A 233 5.57 9.43 8.47
CA TYR A 233 6.23 10.62 9.03
C TYR A 233 7.07 10.29 10.26
N PRO A 234 8.25 10.89 10.50
CA PRO A 234 8.93 11.85 9.61
C PRO A 234 9.90 11.18 8.63
N LEU A 235 10.13 9.86 8.74
CA LEU A 235 11.08 9.09 7.93
C LEU A 235 10.53 7.70 7.63
N ARG A 236 10.70 7.23 6.41
CA ARG A 236 10.37 5.86 6.04
C ARG A 236 11.40 5.23 5.12
N LEU A 237 11.48 3.90 5.15
CA LEU A 237 12.20 3.14 4.15
C LEU A 237 11.38 3.05 2.86
N VAL A 238 12.04 3.29 1.72
CA VAL A 238 11.51 3.11 0.37
C VAL A 238 12.40 2.11 -0.36
N VAL A 239 11.81 1.01 -0.81
CA VAL A 239 12.50 -0.09 -1.51
C VAL A 239 11.84 -0.26 -2.88
N PRO A 240 12.24 0.52 -3.90
CA PRO A 240 11.59 0.52 -5.20
C PRO A 240 11.55 -0.87 -5.83
N GLY A 241 10.39 -1.23 -6.40
CA GLY A 241 10.16 -2.55 -7.01
C GLY A 241 9.87 -3.69 -6.06
N PHE A 242 10.03 -3.51 -4.73
CA PHE A 242 9.69 -4.51 -3.73
C PHE A 242 8.32 -4.24 -3.10
N TYR A 243 7.62 -5.31 -2.71
CA TYR A 243 6.34 -5.18 -2.04
C TYR A 243 6.42 -4.32 -0.78
N GLY A 244 5.35 -3.57 -0.52
CA GLY A 244 5.24 -2.59 0.57
C GLY A 244 5.52 -3.12 1.97
N THR A 245 5.58 -4.44 2.16
CA THR A 245 6.02 -5.04 3.42
C THR A 245 7.45 -4.66 3.81
N TYR A 246 8.31 -4.32 2.85
CA TYR A 246 9.69 -3.85 3.10
C TYR A 246 9.76 -2.35 3.39
N TRP A 247 8.73 -1.59 3.09
CA TRP A 247 8.74 -0.14 3.19
C TRP A 247 8.36 0.31 4.62
N VAL A 248 9.25 0.07 5.57
CA VAL A 248 9.05 0.36 7.00
C VAL A 248 8.73 1.84 7.22
N LYS A 249 7.65 2.11 7.95
CA LYS A 249 7.18 3.46 8.32
C LYS A 249 7.77 3.89 9.65
N HIS A 250 7.87 5.20 9.88
CA HIS A 250 8.40 5.76 11.12
C HIS A 250 9.76 5.14 11.46
N LEU A 251 10.61 4.97 10.44
CA LEU A 251 11.87 4.24 10.52
C LEU A 251 12.79 4.85 11.57
N SER A 252 12.98 4.15 12.67
CA SER A 252 13.77 4.61 13.82
C SER A 252 15.06 3.79 14.02
N GLU A 253 15.17 2.63 13.41
CA GLU A 253 16.32 1.76 13.60
C GLU A 253 16.75 1.03 12.32
N ILE A 254 18.05 1.06 12.05
CA ILE A 254 18.75 0.36 10.99
C ILE A 254 19.88 -0.42 11.63
N THR A 255 19.83 -1.77 11.61
CA THR A 255 20.85 -2.60 12.24
C THR A 255 21.52 -3.51 11.23
N VAL A 256 22.82 -3.37 11.05
CA VAL A 256 23.62 -4.27 10.19
C VAL A 256 23.92 -5.54 10.97
N VAL A 257 23.65 -6.72 10.38
CA VAL A 257 23.83 -8.03 11.01
C VAL A 257 24.69 -8.96 10.17
N ASP A 258 25.38 -9.91 10.82
CA ASP A 258 26.26 -10.91 10.18
C ASP A 258 25.60 -12.28 10.03
N GLU A 259 24.30 -12.35 10.22
CA GLU A 259 23.47 -13.53 10.02
C GLU A 259 22.26 -13.23 9.13
N VAL A 260 21.62 -14.28 8.64
CA VAL A 260 20.34 -14.16 7.94
C VAL A 260 19.25 -13.99 8.99
N PHE A 261 18.59 -12.83 8.99
CA PHE A 261 17.55 -12.51 9.95
C PHE A 261 16.32 -13.39 9.77
N ALA A 262 16.01 -14.19 10.78
CA ALA A 262 14.92 -15.18 10.79
C ALA A 262 13.71 -14.74 11.63
N GLY A 263 13.59 -13.46 11.98
CA GLY A 263 12.43 -12.95 12.73
C GLY A 263 11.10 -13.25 12.03
N PHE A 264 10.00 -13.25 12.78
CA PHE A 264 8.67 -13.71 12.33
C PHE A 264 8.27 -13.18 10.94
N TRP A 265 8.49 -11.89 10.67
CA TRP A 265 8.07 -11.24 9.42
C TRP A 265 8.99 -11.51 8.22
N MET A 266 10.06 -12.30 8.40
CA MET A 266 10.95 -12.80 7.35
C MET A 266 10.97 -14.34 7.31
N GLY A 267 11.00 -14.97 8.49
CA GLY A 267 11.12 -16.42 8.61
C GLY A 267 9.78 -17.16 8.50
N THR A 268 8.67 -16.52 8.88
CA THR A 268 7.34 -17.16 8.94
C THR A 268 6.32 -16.45 8.05
N ALA A 269 6.10 -15.14 8.26
CA ALA A 269 5.16 -14.35 7.45
C ALA A 269 5.86 -13.77 6.22
N TYR A 270 5.06 -13.36 5.23
CA TYR A 270 5.55 -12.77 3.96
C TYR A 270 6.48 -13.70 3.19
N ARG A 271 6.16 -14.99 3.20
CA ARG A 271 6.83 -16.00 2.40
C ARG A 271 5.93 -16.49 1.28
N ILE A 272 6.52 -16.85 0.15
CA ILE A 272 5.83 -17.33 -1.05
C ILE A 272 6.38 -18.71 -1.43
N PRO A 273 5.64 -19.55 -2.14
CA PRO A 273 6.17 -20.80 -2.68
C PRO A 273 7.44 -20.56 -3.51
N ASP A 274 8.45 -21.37 -3.27
CA ASP A 274 9.68 -21.40 -4.06
C ASP A 274 9.47 -22.24 -5.33
N THR A 275 8.60 -21.74 -6.19
CA THR A 275 8.18 -22.36 -7.45
C THR A 275 8.03 -21.29 -8.53
N ALA A 276 8.05 -21.70 -9.78
CA ALA A 276 7.76 -20.79 -10.89
C ALA A 276 6.37 -20.12 -10.69
N GLY A 277 6.33 -18.79 -10.82
CA GLY A 277 5.12 -18.01 -10.57
C GLY A 277 4.68 -17.94 -9.10
N ALA A 278 5.51 -18.38 -8.14
CA ALA A 278 5.22 -18.40 -6.71
C ALA A 278 3.84 -19.03 -6.39
N CYS A 279 3.49 -20.11 -7.05
CA CYS A 279 2.18 -20.76 -6.96
C CYS A 279 2.26 -22.25 -6.66
N VAL A 280 1.17 -22.78 -6.13
CA VAL A 280 0.91 -24.21 -5.92
C VAL A 280 -0.55 -24.51 -6.29
N PRO A 281 -0.94 -25.77 -6.50
CA PRO A 281 -2.34 -26.12 -6.71
C PRO A 281 -3.21 -25.61 -5.57
N PRO A 282 -4.42 -25.09 -5.87
CA PRO A 282 -5.33 -24.57 -4.86
C PRO A 282 -5.58 -25.54 -3.71
N GLY A 283 -5.54 -25.03 -2.46
CA GLY A 283 -5.75 -25.83 -1.25
C GLY A 283 -4.54 -26.65 -0.80
N THR A 284 -3.40 -26.56 -1.49
CA THR A 284 -2.17 -27.31 -1.11
C THR A 284 -1.16 -26.40 -0.41
N ALA A 285 -0.29 -27.00 0.42
CA ALA A 285 0.84 -26.33 1.02
C ALA A 285 2.06 -26.33 0.08
N ALA A 286 2.87 -25.29 0.17
CA ALA A 286 4.15 -25.26 -0.52
C ALA A 286 5.18 -26.17 0.16
N LYS A 287 5.99 -26.91 -0.60
CA LYS A 287 7.09 -27.75 -0.07
C LYS A 287 8.23 -26.89 0.49
N SER A 288 8.55 -25.81 -0.18
CA SER A 288 9.56 -24.83 0.24
C SER A 288 9.03 -23.41 -0.01
N THR A 289 9.55 -22.46 0.73
CA THR A 289 9.16 -21.06 0.60
C THR A 289 10.37 -20.15 0.68
N VAL A 290 10.26 -18.99 0.03
CA VAL A 290 11.23 -17.90 0.10
C VAL A 290 10.56 -16.61 0.59
N PRO A 291 11.30 -15.63 1.14
CA PRO A 291 10.73 -14.32 1.41
C PRO A 291 10.19 -13.69 0.13
N ILE A 292 9.03 -13.02 0.22
CA ILE A 292 8.50 -12.25 -0.90
C ILE A 292 9.49 -11.13 -1.25
N GLY A 293 9.62 -10.78 -2.52
CA GLY A 293 10.60 -9.78 -2.98
C GLY A 293 10.00 -8.75 -3.91
N ARG A 294 10.47 -8.72 -5.16
CA ARG A 294 10.00 -7.81 -6.21
C ARG A 294 8.58 -8.16 -6.65
N PHE A 295 7.80 -7.14 -7.03
CA PHE A 295 6.46 -7.43 -7.56
C PHE A 295 6.51 -7.83 -9.04
N ASN A 296 5.49 -8.62 -9.40
CA ASN A 296 5.23 -9.06 -10.76
C ASN A 296 4.70 -7.91 -11.62
N VAL A 297 4.80 -8.07 -12.94
CA VAL A 297 4.12 -7.20 -13.91
C VAL A 297 2.62 -7.20 -13.65
N ARG A 298 2.02 -6.01 -13.66
CA ARG A 298 0.57 -5.81 -13.54
C ARG A 298 0.08 -4.68 -14.43
N SER A 299 -1.19 -4.79 -14.85
CA SER A 299 -1.92 -3.71 -15.50
C SER A 299 -3.38 -3.71 -15.08
N PHE A 300 -4.00 -2.54 -15.16
CA PHE A 300 -5.40 -2.32 -14.80
C PHE A 300 -6.05 -1.38 -15.80
N ILE A 301 -7.35 -1.58 -16.06
CA ILE A 301 -8.22 -0.59 -16.67
C ILE A 301 -8.73 0.31 -15.57
N THR A 302 -8.51 1.62 -15.65
CA THR A 302 -8.93 2.59 -14.62
C THR A 302 -10.12 3.43 -15.05
N SER A 303 -10.33 3.59 -16.36
CA SER A 303 -11.37 4.46 -16.94
C SER A 303 -12.80 3.89 -16.85
N HIS A 304 -12.94 2.58 -16.72
CA HIS A 304 -14.23 1.89 -16.72
C HIS A 304 -14.28 0.87 -15.59
N ALA A 305 -15.36 0.88 -14.83
CA ALA A 305 -15.65 -0.14 -13.83
C ALA A 305 -16.50 -1.27 -14.45
N ASP A 306 -16.58 -2.41 -13.76
CA ASP A 306 -17.50 -3.49 -14.10
C ASP A 306 -18.94 -2.97 -14.19
N GLY A 307 -19.65 -3.37 -15.24
CA GLY A 307 -21.01 -2.92 -15.51
C GLY A 307 -21.12 -1.54 -16.20
N ALA A 308 -20.02 -0.86 -16.50
CA ALA A 308 -20.07 0.44 -17.16
C ALA A 308 -20.74 0.35 -18.55
N MET A 309 -21.47 1.41 -18.90
CA MET A 309 -22.06 1.59 -20.25
C MET A 309 -21.11 2.40 -21.11
N ILE A 310 -20.89 1.98 -22.35
CA ILE A 310 -20.12 2.71 -23.37
C ILE A 310 -20.95 2.83 -24.66
N PRO A 311 -20.76 3.89 -25.49
CA PRO A 311 -21.54 4.04 -26.71
C PRO A 311 -21.15 3.02 -27.78
N ALA A 312 -22.14 2.37 -28.42
CA ALA A 312 -21.94 1.58 -29.61
C ALA A 312 -21.79 2.48 -30.86
N GLY A 313 -20.93 2.09 -31.78
CA GLY A 313 -20.68 2.84 -33.02
C GLY A 313 -19.93 4.16 -32.82
N ARG A 314 -19.50 4.50 -31.59
CA ARG A 314 -18.74 5.72 -31.30
C ARG A 314 -17.45 5.36 -30.57
N GLU A 315 -16.42 6.17 -30.78
CA GLU A 315 -15.14 6.00 -30.14
C GLU A 315 -15.22 6.29 -28.62
N THR A 316 -14.64 5.40 -27.83
CA THR A 316 -14.46 5.53 -26.40
C THR A 316 -13.00 5.30 -26.06
N MET A 317 -12.40 6.20 -25.28
CA MET A 317 -11.01 6.06 -24.84
C MET A 317 -10.94 5.17 -23.59
N VAL A 318 -10.37 3.98 -23.74
CA VAL A 318 -10.02 3.10 -22.60
C VAL A 318 -8.64 3.50 -22.10
N ARG A 319 -8.52 3.71 -20.77
CA ARG A 319 -7.27 4.12 -20.12
C ARG A 319 -6.97 3.21 -18.94
N GLY A 320 -5.69 3.16 -18.58
CA GLY A 320 -5.26 2.44 -17.42
C GLY A 320 -3.81 2.66 -17.05
N ILE A 321 -3.35 1.85 -16.12
CA ILE A 321 -1.98 1.88 -15.60
C ILE A 321 -1.36 0.48 -15.70
N ALA A 322 -0.04 0.45 -15.87
CA ALA A 322 0.77 -0.77 -15.80
C ALA A 322 2.05 -0.48 -15.02
N PHE A 323 2.62 -1.49 -14.38
CA PHE A 323 3.88 -1.39 -13.62
C PHE A 323 4.48 -2.77 -13.36
N ASP A 324 5.74 -2.77 -12.93
CA ASP A 324 6.47 -3.98 -12.56
C ASP A 324 7.51 -3.74 -11.47
N GLY A 325 8.28 -4.75 -11.11
CA GLY A 325 9.32 -4.72 -10.09
C GLY A 325 10.61 -4.01 -10.48
N GLY A 326 10.66 -3.19 -11.54
CA GLY A 326 11.79 -2.33 -11.86
C GLY A 326 12.45 -2.55 -13.23
N ALA A 327 11.98 -3.49 -14.05
CA ALA A 327 12.41 -3.61 -15.45
C ALA A 327 11.80 -2.50 -16.33
N GLY A 328 10.61 -2.01 -15.95
CA GLY A 328 9.82 -1.05 -16.71
C GLY A 328 8.95 -1.70 -17.79
N ILE A 329 7.83 -1.07 -18.11
CA ILE A 329 6.84 -1.59 -19.06
C ILE A 329 7.30 -1.36 -20.50
N ALA A 330 7.32 -2.44 -21.29
CA ALA A 330 7.62 -2.41 -22.72
C ALA A 330 6.34 -2.29 -23.57
N GLU A 331 5.28 -3.00 -23.19
CA GLU A 331 4.05 -3.09 -23.97
C GLU A 331 2.83 -3.27 -23.07
N VAL A 332 1.70 -2.73 -23.50
CA VAL A 332 0.37 -3.02 -22.93
C VAL A 332 -0.56 -3.39 -24.09
N LEU A 333 -1.24 -4.50 -23.96
CA LEU A 333 -2.22 -5.00 -24.91
C LEU A 333 -3.61 -4.97 -24.29
N LEU A 334 -4.62 -4.48 -25.05
CA LEU A 334 -6.04 -4.53 -24.68
C LEU A 334 -6.78 -5.44 -25.66
N SER A 335 -7.63 -6.29 -25.14
CA SER A 335 -8.64 -7.05 -25.88
C SER A 335 -10.03 -6.56 -25.48
N ALA A 336 -10.96 -6.49 -26.43
CA ALA A 336 -12.37 -6.15 -26.19
C ALA A 336 -13.32 -7.35 -26.44
N ASP A 337 -12.77 -8.53 -26.68
CA ASP A 337 -13.52 -9.73 -27.08
C ASP A 337 -13.15 -10.97 -26.21
N GLY A 338 -12.80 -10.71 -24.94
CA GLY A 338 -12.48 -11.77 -23.98
C GLY A 338 -11.08 -12.37 -24.14
N GLY A 339 -10.18 -11.72 -24.89
CA GLY A 339 -8.80 -12.16 -25.05
C GLY A 339 -8.51 -12.88 -26.38
N ARG A 340 -9.42 -12.80 -27.36
CA ARG A 340 -9.22 -13.41 -28.70
C ARG A 340 -8.32 -12.56 -29.58
N ILE A 341 -8.57 -11.25 -29.62
CA ILE A 341 -7.78 -10.29 -30.41
C ILE A 341 -7.19 -9.26 -29.43
N TRP A 342 -5.88 -9.04 -29.57
CA TRP A 342 -5.15 -8.09 -28.74
C TRP A 342 -4.62 -6.93 -29.60
N ARG A 343 -4.78 -5.72 -29.11
CA ARG A 343 -4.31 -4.50 -29.75
C ARG A 343 -3.36 -3.76 -28.84
N ALA A 344 -2.26 -3.26 -29.39
CA ALA A 344 -1.28 -2.48 -28.65
C ALA A 344 -1.87 -1.12 -28.22
N ALA A 345 -1.77 -0.82 -26.94
CA ALA A 345 -2.13 0.47 -26.38
C ALA A 345 -0.99 1.47 -26.54
N VAL A 346 -1.33 2.75 -26.56
CA VAL A 346 -0.34 3.83 -26.56
C VAL A 346 0.12 4.07 -25.14
N LEU A 347 1.43 3.95 -24.89
CA LEU A 347 2.04 4.20 -23.59
C LEU A 347 2.22 5.71 -23.36
N GLY A 348 1.84 6.19 -22.18
CA GLY A 348 2.01 7.56 -21.73
C GLY A 348 3.45 7.92 -21.39
N LYS A 349 3.67 9.01 -20.65
CA LYS A 349 4.99 9.48 -20.22
C LYS A 349 5.67 8.45 -19.32
N ASP A 350 6.95 8.19 -19.52
CA ASP A 350 7.78 7.38 -18.65
C ASP A 350 8.34 8.24 -17.50
N LEU A 351 7.98 7.89 -16.26
CA LEU A 351 8.49 8.55 -15.06
C LEU A 351 9.56 7.70 -14.34
N GLY A 352 10.03 6.64 -14.99
CA GLY A 352 11.03 5.71 -14.47
C GLY A 352 10.50 4.29 -14.29
N ASN A 353 11.41 3.34 -14.18
CA ASN A 353 11.11 1.91 -14.19
C ASN A 353 10.23 1.43 -13.02
N TYR A 354 10.19 2.18 -11.91
CA TYR A 354 9.43 1.83 -10.72
C TYR A 354 8.04 2.49 -10.64
N SER A 355 7.74 3.40 -11.62
CA SER A 355 6.50 4.18 -11.65
C SER A 355 5.37 3.42 -12.35
N PHE A 356 4.13 3.85 -12.11
CA PHE A 356 3.05 3.55 -13.04
C PHE A 356 3.41 4.04 -14.44
N ARG A 357 3.04 3.26 -15.44
CA ARG A 357 3.01 3.61 -16.85
C ARG A 357 1.56 3.74 -17.27
N GLU A 358 1.10 4.94 -17.56
CA GLU A 358 -0.23 5.13 -18.16
C GLU A 358 -0.28 4.53 -19.56
N TRP A 359 -1.45 4.09 -19.95
CA TRP A 359 -1.72 3.63 -21.30
C TRP A 359 -3.13 4.01 -21.74
N THR A 360 -3.33 4.15 -23.05
CA THR A 360 -4.61 4.49 -23.66
C THR A 360 -4.84 3.68 -24.92
N LEU A 361 -6.11 3.33 -25.20
CA LEU A 361 -6.52 2.74 -26.47
C LEU A 361 -7.92 3.25 -26.86
N ALA A 362 -8.06 3.74 -28.06
CA ALA A 362 -9.36 4.06 -28.65
C ALA A 362 -10.10 2.77 -29.06
N LEU A 363 -11.31 2.60 -28.55
CA LEU A 363 -12.20 1.48 -28.81
C LEU A 363 -13.52 1.97 -29.39
N THR A 364 -13.91 1.42 -30.54
CA THR A 364 -15.23 1.65 -31.15
C THR A 364 -15.97 0.32 -31.21
N PRO A 365 -16.92 0.04 -30.28
CA PRO A 365 -17.74 -1.17 -30.35
C PRO A 365 -18.60 -1.16 -31.63
N ALA A 366 -18.50 -2.20 -32.44
CA ALA A 366 -19.20 -2.27 -33.70
C ALA A 366 -20.74 -2.40 -33.58
N ALA A 367 -21.20 -2.99 -32.46
CA ALA A 367 -22.61 -3.23 -32.14
C ALA A 367 -22.89 -3.08 -30.66
N ALA A 368 -24.16 -2.87 -30.32
CA ALA A 368 -24.62 -2.94 -28.93
C ALA A 368 -24.52 -4.38 -28.40
N GLY A 369 -24.18 -4.50 -27.10
CA GLY A 369 -24.07 -5.79 -26.43
C GLY A 369 -22.94 -5.81 -25.38
N PRO A 370 -22.79 -6.94 -24.66
CA PRO A 370 -21.76 -7.11 -23.64
C PRO A 370 -20.36 -7.25 -24.28
N LEU A 371 -19.35 -6.64 -23.63
CA LEU A 371 -17.95 -6.75 -23.99
C LEU A 371 -17.13 -7.15 -22.76
N GLU A 372 -16.13 -8.00 -22.96
CA GLU A 372 -15.10 -8.27 -21.96
C GLU A 372 -13.80 -7.58 -22.35
N LEU A 373 -13.47 -6.52 -21.62
CA LEU A 373 -12.20 -5.82 -21.77
C LEU A 373 -11.16 -6.54 -20.92
N LYS A 374 -10.06 -6.97 -21.53
CA LYS A 374 -8.91 -7.58 -20.85
C LYS A 374 -7.65 -6.80 -21.15
N VAL A 375 -6.85 -6.54 -20.11
CA VAL A 375 -5.58 -5.82 -20.25
C VAL A 375 -4.41 -6.67 -19.79
N LYS A 376 -3.35 -6.69 -20.58
CA LYS A 376 -2.11 -7.42 -20.31
C LYS A 376 -0.90 -6.53 -20.57
N ALA A 377 0.02 -6.45 -19.60
CA ALA A 377 1.30 -5.79 -19.77
C ALA A 377 2.45 -6.80 -19.89
N THR A 378 3.49 -6.37 -20.59
CA THR A 378 4.79 -7.05 -20.69
C THR A 378 5.89 -6.05 -20.34
N ASN A 379 6.85 -6.46 -19.50
CA ASN A 379 7.98 -5.63 -19.12
C ASN A 379 9.15 -5.77 -20.13
N ARG A 380 10.21 -4.98 -19.94
CA ARG A 380 11.38 -4.98 -20.84
C ARG A 380 12.23 -6.25 -20.76
N LEU A 381 11.98 -7.13 -19.78
CA LEU A 381 12.60 -8.47 -19.70
C LEU A 381 11.78 -9.55 -20.43
N GLY A 382 10.61 -9.19 -21.02
CA GLY A 382 9.72 -10.12 -21.68
C GLY A 382 8.77 -10.86 -20.74
N GLU A 383 8.76 -10.54 -19.45
CA GLU A 383 7.81 -11.10 -18.48
C GLU A 383 6.43 -10.49 -18.70
N SER A 384 5.39 -11.32 -18.68
CA SER A 384 4.01 -10.91 -18.93
C SER A 384 3.07 -11.47 -17.86
N GLN A 385 1.88 -10.86 -17.76
CA GLN A 385 0.83 -11.35 -16.88
C GLN A 385 0.27 -12.70 -17.37
N PRO A 386 0.01 -13.66 -16.46
CA PRO A 386 -0.66 -14.91 -16.81
C PRO A 386 -2.13 -14.66 -17.16
N LEU A 387 -2.66 -15.44 -18.11
CA LEU A 387 -4.09 -15.38 -18.48
C LEU A 387 -4.96 -16.06 -17.42
N GLU A 388 -4.43 -17.09 -16.75
CA GLU A 388 -5.12 -17.83 -15.69
C GLU A 388 -4.58 -17.42 -14.31
N PRO A 389 -5.46 -17.34 -13.29
CA PRO A 389 -5.03 -16.94 -11.96
C PRO A 389 -4.12 -17.98 -11.32
N LEU A 390 -2.96 -17.53 -10.85
CA LEU A 390 -2.05 -18.32 -10.02
C LEU A 390 -2.51 -18.25 -8.56
N TRP A 391 -2.44 -19.40 -7.85
CA TRP A 391 -2.87 -19.49 -6.46
C TRP A 391 -1.69 -19.82 -5.53
N ASN A 392 -1.67 -19.19 -4.35
CA ASN A 392 -0.74 -19.55 -3.27
C ASN A 392 -1.41 -19.38 -1.90
N PRO A 393 -0.98 -20.13 -0.87
CA PRO A 393 -1.60 -20.13 0.45
C PRO A 393 -1.71 -18.75 1.11
N PRO A 394 -0.68 -17.86 1.06
CA PRO A 394 -0.76 -16.54 1.67
C PRO A 394 -1.59 -15.51 0.88
N GLY A 395 -1.97 -15.81 -0.37
CA GLY A 395 -2.71 -14.88 -1.22
C GLY A 395 -1.93 -13.63 -1.59
N TYR A 396 -0.68 -13.80 -1.98
CA TYR A 396 0.22 -12.73 -2.39
C TYR A 396 0.48 -12.75 -3.89
N MET A 397 1.02 -11.64 -4.40
CA MET A 397 1.58 -11.54 -5.76
C MET A 397 0.56 -11.78 -6.88
N ARG A 398 -0.74 -11.57 -6.64
CA ARG A 398 -1.74 -11.74 -7.70
C ARG A 398 -1.46 -10.77 -8.84
N ASN A 399 -1.30 -11.31 -10.05
CA ASN A 399 -0.99 -10.54 -11.24
C ASN A 399 -1.66 -11.05 -12.53
N VAL A 400 -2.69 -11.87 -12.40
CA VAL A 400 -3.46 -12.35 -13.57
C VAL A 400 -3.98 -11.17 -14.40
N VAL A 401 -4.14 -11.37 -15.69
CA VAL A 401 -4.78 -10.44 -16.61
C VAL A 401 -6.12 -9.96 -16.05
N GLU A 402 -6.27 -8.64 -15.89
CA GLU A 402 -7.48 -8.05 -15.33
C GLU A 402 -8.57 -7.96 -16.38
N THR A 403 -9.81 -8.20 -15.96
CA THR A 403 -10.99 -8.21 -16.83
C THR A 403 -12.00 -7.18 -16.31
N VAL A 404 -12.56 -6.37 -17.18
CA VAL A 404 -13.67 -5.45 -16.92
C VAL A 404 -14.78 -5.75 -17.92
N LYS A 405 -15.99 -6.01 -17.41
CA LYS A 405 -17.18 -6.23 -18.23
C LYS A 405 -17.92 -4.93 -18.41
N VAL A 406 -18.15 -4.54 -19.66
CA VAL A 406 -18.91 -3.33 -20.02
C VAL A 406 -20.03 -3.69 -20.98
N THR A 407 -21.01 -2.81 -21.14
CA THR A 407 -22.09 -2.97 -22.13
C THR A 407 -22.05 -1.83 -23.13
N ALA A 408 -21.90 -2.14 -24.41
CA ALA A 408 -22.09 -1.17 -25.45
C ALA A 408 -23.59 -0.94 -25.66
N ALA A 409 -24.01 0.32 -25.63
CA ALA A 409 -25.40 0.74 -25.87
C ALA A 409 -25.49 1.68 -27.07
N ALA A 410 -26.65 1.66 -27.76
CA ALA A 410 -26.92 2.51 -28.93
C ALA A 410 -26.99 4.00 -28.58
#